data_ed4a53fa073d0811d09af6eb12681a6b
#
_entry.id   ed4a53fa073d0811d09af6eb12681a6b
#
_cell.length_a   1.000
_cell.length_b   1.000
_cell.length_c   1.000
_cell.angle_alpha   90.00
_cell.angle_beta   90.00
_cell.angle_gamma   90.00
#
_symmetry.space_group_name_H-M   'P 1'
#
loop_
_entity.id
_entity.type
_entity.pdbx_description
1 polymer ?
#
loop_
_entity_poly.entity_id
_entity_poly.type
_entity_poly.pdbx_seq_one_letter_code
_entity_poly.pdbx_strand_id
1 'polypeptide(L)'
;MPGAQILLVEDDEVLSDVVGQNLQARGHEVSIARDMQHALAYLRAKDFDLIVLDINLPDQTGWEVLRAAQREGCLPHEVEGDKLPVVVLSAVRMSPRRLAEFRPLAYLPKPFPIEALLRLAAEAALRRNAASGSESGEAVGSQTFTA
;
A
#
# COMPACT_ATOMS: atom_id res chain seq x y z
N MET A 1 18.69 -0.18 4.49
CA MET A 1 17.72 0.85 4.09
C MET A 1 16.44 0.67 4.86
N PRO A 2 15.77 1.77 5.24
CA PRO A 2 14.47 1.64 5.89
C PRO A 2 13.47 0.98 4.95
N GLY A 3 12.57 0.23 5.54
CA GLY A 3 11.50 -0.37 4.78
C GLY A 3 10.35 0.60 4.53
N ALA A 4 9.31 0.12 3.88
CA ALA A 4 8.12 0.91 3.60
C ALA A 4 7.16 0.89 4.77
N GLN A 5 6.31 1.92 4.84
CA GLN A 5 5.16 1.96 5.74
C GLN A 5 4.00 1.34 4.98
N ILE A 6 3.51 0.20 5.47
CA ILE A 6 2.51 -0.59 4.75
C ILE A 6 1.26 -0.74 5.60
N LEU A 7 0.11 -0.47 4.98
CA LEU A 7 -1.18 -0.75 5.59
C LEU A 7 -1.73 -2.03 4.96
N LEU A 8 -1.96 -3.04 5.78
CA LEU A 8 -2.52 -4.31 5.33
C LEU A 8 -3.97 -4.38 5.80
N VAL A 9 -4.90 -4.39 4.86
CA VAL A 9 -6.33 -4.45 5.14
C VAL A 9 -6.84 -5.82 4.76
N GLU A 10 -7.04 -6.68 5.75
CA GLU A 10 -7.37 -8.08 5.55
C GLU A 10 -8.04 -8.63 6.80
N ASP A 11 -9.23 -9.20 6.67
CA ASP A 11 -9.95 -9.73 7.82
C ASP A 11 -9.57 -11.18 8.16
N ASP A 12 -8.99 -11.92 7.22
CA ASP A 12 -8.51 -13.28 7.48
C ASP A 12 -7.29 -13.20 8.38
N GLU A 13 -7.44 -13.71 9.61
CA GLU A 13 -6.41 -13.59 10.63
C GLU A 13 -5.13 -14.35 10.26
N VAL A 14 -5.31 -15.56 9.73
CA VAL A 14 -4.15 -16.37 9.34
C VAL A 14 -3.38 -15.70 8.21
N LEU A 15 -4.10 -15.23 7.19
CA LEU A 15 -3.46 -14.59 6.05
C LEU A 15 -2.77 -13.30 6.45
N SER A 16 -3.43 -12.47 7.27
CA SER A 16 -2.83 -11.21 7.69
C SER A 16 -1.60 -11.45 8.56
N ASP A 17 -1.60 -12.49 9.39
CA ASP A 17 -0.43 -12.81 10.21
C ASP A 17 0.74 -13.26 9.33
N VAL A 18 0.48 -14.14 8.38
CA VAL A 18 1.54 -14.65 7.49
C VAL A 18 2.11 -13.52 6.65
N VAL A 19 1.24 -12.73 6.02
CA VAL A 19 1.69 -11.63 5.17
C VAL A 19 2.44 -10.60 6.01
N GLY A 20 1.88 -10.25 7.17
CA GLY A 20 2.50 -9.27 8.06
C GLY A 20 3.89 -9.70 8.51
N GLN A 21 4.04 -10.94 8.92
CA GLN A 21 5.33 -11.46 9.37
C GLN A 21 6.37 -11.45 8.25
N ASN A 22 5.96 -11.83 7.05
CA ASN A 22 6.88 -11.81 5.91
C ASN A 22 7.33 -10.39 5.56
N LEU A 23 6.42 -9.44 5.60
CA LEU A 23 6.76 -8.05 5.33
C LEU A 23 7.68 -7.49 6.41
N GLN A 24 7.37 -7.78 7.68
CA GLN A 24 8.19 -7.31 8.79
C GLN A 24 9.60 -7.91 8.74
N ALA A 25 9.71 -9.17 8.33
CA ALA A 25 11.01 -9.82 8.21
C ALA A 25 11.90 -9.14 7.17
N ARG A 26 11.31 -8.42 6.23
CA ARG A 26 12.05 -7.66 5.22
C ARG A 26 12.28 -6.21 5.63
N GLY A 27 11.96 -5.85 6.87
CA GLY A 27 12.24 -4.52 7.42
C GLY A 27 11.13 -3.50 7.21
N HIS A 28 9.96 -3.92 6.71
CA HIS A 28 8.83 -3.00 6.55
C HIS A 28 8.07 -2.85 7.86
N GLU A 29 7.44 -1.69 8.04
CA GLU A 29 6.53 -1.47 9.16
C GLU A 29 5.12 -1.72 8.66
N VAL A 30 4.39 -2.58 9.35
CA VAL A 30 3.07 -3.03 8.90
C VAL A 30 2.02 -2.68 9.94
N SER A 31 0.97 -1.99 9.50
CA SER A 31 -0.22 -1.77 10.30
C SER A 31 -1.31 -2.65 9.71
N ILE A 32 -2.01 -3.40 10.56
CA ILE A 32 -3.03 -4.33 10.10
C ILE A 32 -4.40 -3.83 10.51
N ALA A 33 -5.29 -3.69 9.53
CA ALA A 33 -6.69 -3.33 9.75
C ALA A 33 -7.55 -4.47 9.24
N ARG A 34 -8.54 -4.88 10.02
CA ARG A 34 -9.37 -6.03 9.67
C ARG A 34 -10.74 -5.63 9.13
N ASP A 35 -11.00 -4.34 9.05
CA ASP A 35 -12.26 -3.83 8.51
C ASP A 35 -12.03 -2.40 8.00
N MET A 36 -13.06 -1.84 7.36
CA MET A 36 -12.98 -0.50 6.80
C MET A 36 -12.75 0.57 7.87
N GLN A 37 -13.41 0.42 9.01
CA GLN A 37 -13.33 1.42 10.06
C GLN A 37 -11.90 1.59 10.56
N HIS A 38 -11.22 0.48 10.82
CA HIS A 38 -9.83 0.52 11.28
C HIS A 38 -8.90 0.99 10.17
N ALA A 39 -9.17 0.58 8.91
CA ALA A 39 -8.35 1.02 7.80
C ALA A 39 -8.40 2.54 7.65
N LEU A 40 -9.58 3.13 7.73
CA LEU A 40 -9.72 4.58 7.63
C LEU A 40 -9.04 5.28 8.81
N ALA A 41 -9.13 4.71 10.01
CA ALA A 41 -8.47 5.29 11.17
C ALA A 41 -6.96 5.37 10.96
N TYR A 42 -6.36 4.31 10.40
CA TYR A 42 -4.94 4.33 10.08
C TYR A 42 -4.61 5.37 9.01
N LEU A 43 -5.43 5.43 7.95
CA LEU A 43 -5.16 6.36 6.86
C LEU A 43 -5.26 7.83 7.29
N ARG A 44 -6.12 8.11 8.27
CA ARG A 44 -6.22 9.45 8.85
C ARG A 44 -5.03 9.79 9.72
N ALA A 45 -4.42 8.79 10.33
CA ALA A 45 -3.40 9.00 11.37
C ALA A 45 -1.99 9.11 10.81
N LYS A 46 -1.70 8.48 9.68
CA LYS A 46 -0.34 8.51 9.14
C LYS A 46 -0.30 8.21 7.66
N ASP A 47 0.84 8.50 7.05
CA ASP A 47 1.06 8.27 5.63
C ASP A 47 1.59 6.86 5.40
N PHE A 48 1.14 6.25 4.32
CA PHE A 48 1.58 4.91 3.94
C PHE A 48 2.21 4.94 2.56
N ASP A 49 3.20 4.09 2.38
CA ASP A 49 3.88 3.94 1.09
C ASP A 49 3.16 2.92 0.21
N LEU A 50 2.43 2.00 0.83
CA LEU A 50 1.71 0.95 0.12
C LEU A 50 0.52 0.50 0.96
N ILE A 51 -0.61 0.28 0.30
CA ILE A 51 -1.78 -0.33 0.91
C ILE A 51 -2.00 -1.68 0.25
N VAL A 52 -2.07 -2.74 1.05
CA VAL A 52 -2.44 -4.07 0.58
C VAL A 52 -3.88 -4.29 1.02
N LEU A 53 -4.78 -4.39 0.08
CA LEU A 53 -6.22 -4.24 0.34
C LEU A 53 -7.00 -5.43 -0.17
N ASP A 54 -7.60 -6.16 0.76
CA ASP A 54 -8.58 -7.20 0.42
C ASP A 54 -9.89 -6.52 0.03
N ILE A 55 -10.49 -6.97 -1.06
CA ILE A 55 -11.75 -6.42 -1.53
C ILE A 55 -12.92 -6.91 -0.67
N ASN A 56 -12.83 -8.12 -0.13
CA ASN A 56 -13.92 -8.71 0.64
C ASN A 56 -13.71 -8.52 2.13
N LEU A 57 -14.19 -7.41 2.67
CA LEU A 57 -14.11 -7.09 4.09
C LEU A 57 -15.47 -7.35 4.76
N PRO A 58 -15.49 -7.55 6.10
CA PRO A 58 -16.74 -7.92 6.77
C PRO A 58 -17.79 -6.80 6.78
N ASP A 59 -17.38 -5.55 6.80
CA ASP A 59 -18.32 -4.41 6.90
C ASP A 59 -18.58 -3.74 5.56
N GLN A 60 -17.58 -3.71 4.67
CA GLN A 60 -17.69 -3.05 3.37
C GLN A 60 -16.72 -3.68 2.39
N THR A 61 -16.86 -3.38 1.10
CA THR A 61 -15.87 -3.80 0.12
C THR A 61 -14.63 -2.93 0.25
N GLY A 62 -13.50 -3.47 -0.19
CA GLY A 62 -12.27 -2.69 -0.22
C GLY A 62 -12.37 -1.44 -1.09
N TRP A 63 -13.19 -1.49 -2.14
CA TRP A 63 -13.42 -0.31 -2.99
C TRP A 63 -14.03 0.83 -2.19
N GLU A 64 -14.92 0.53 -1.25
CA GLU A 64 -15.52 1.56 -0.41
C GLU A 64 -14.49 2.18 0.54
N VAL A 65 -13.48 1.42 0.95
CA VAL A 65 -12.38 1.98 1.74
C VAL A 65 -11.67 3.06 0.93
N LEU A 66 -11.34 2.75 -0.34
CA LEU A 66 -10.65 3.71 -1.19
C LEU A 66 -11.53 4.93 -1.49
N ARG A 67 -12.82 4.70 -1.72
CA ARG A 67 -13.75 5.79 -2.00
C ARG A 67 -13.89 6.73 -0.81
N ALA A 68 -14.03 6.15 0.39
CA ALA A 68 -14.13 6.95 1.61
C ALA A 68 -12.85 7.73 1.87
N ALA A 69 -11.69 7.08 1.69
CA ALA A 69 -10.41 7.75 1.88
C ALA A 69 -10.21 8.88 0.89
N GLN A 70 -10.70 8.70 -0.35
CA GLN A 70 -10.63 9.74 -1.37
C GLN A 70 -11.46 10.95 -0.96
N ARG A 71 -12.68 10.71 -0.47
CA ARG A 71 -13.56 11.79 -0.02
C ARG A 71 -12.94 12.57 1.15
N GLU A 72 -12.21 11.89 2.01
CA GLU A 72 -11.58 12.52 3.19
C GLU A 72 -10.22 13.10 2.88
N GLY A 73 -9.69 12.87 1.70
CA GLY A 73 -8.38 13.39 1.32
C GLY A 73 -7.22 12.68 2.01
N CYS A 74 -7.42 11.42 2.43
CA CYS A 74 -6.37 10.67 3.12
C CYS A 74 -5.84 9.48 2.33
N LEU A 75 -6.10 9.43 1.02
CA LEU A 75 -5.43 8.46 0.16
C LEU A 75 -3.96 8.84 0.00
N PRO A 76 -3.07 7.85 -0.12
CA PRO A 76 -1.68 8.15 -0.43
C PRO A 76 -1.57 8.77 -1.83
N HIS A 77 -0.46 9.47 -2.05
CA HIS A 77 -0.22 10.11 -3.34
C HIS A 77 0.00 9.07 -4.43
N GLU A 78 -0.41 9.43 -5.63
CA GLU A 78 -0.22 8.58 -6.81
C GLU A 78 1.26 8.41 -7.12
N VAL A 79 1.59 7.27 -7.71
CA VAL A 79 2.95 6.94 -8.10
C VAL A 79 2.92 6.40 -9.52
N GLU A 80 4.04 6.32 -10.16
CA GLU A 80 4.22 5.62 -11.46
C GLU A 80 3.04 5.75 -12.41
N GLY A 81 2.94 6.87 -13.10
CA GLY A 81 1.91 7.04 -14.13
C GLY A 81 0.50 7.16 -13.59
N ASP A 82 0.31 7.84 -12.48
CA ASP A 82 -0.99 8.14 -11.87
C ASP A 82 -1.66 6.95 -11.23
N LYS A 83 -0.90 5.95 -10.81
CA LYS A 83 -1.46 4.80 -10.13
C LYS A 83 -1.44 5.00 -8.64
N LEU A 84 -2.47 4.51 -7.95
CA LEU A 84 -2.48 4.51 -6.51
C LEU A 84 -1.51 3.42 -6.00
N PRO A 85 -0.78 3.70 -4.92
CA PRO A 85 0.09 2.67 -4.33
C PRO A 85 -0.72 1.66 -3.53
N VAL A 86 -1.58 0.94 -4.23
CA VAL A 86 -2.50 -0.04 -3.66
C VAL A 86 -2.35 -1.35 -4.42
N VAL A 87 -2.18 -2.43 -3.68
CA VAL A 87 -2.22 -3.78 -4.22
C VAL A 87 -3.55 -4.38 -3.79
N VAL A 88 -4.37 -4.74 -4.76
CA VAL A 88 -5.70 -5.28 -4.50
C VAL A 88 -5.63 -6.80 -4.44
N LEU A 89 -6.17 -7.39 -3.38
CA LEU A 89 -6.27 -8.83 -3.22
C LEU A 89 -7.72 -9.25 -3.39
N SER A 90 -7.98 -10.32 -4.15
CA SER A 90 -9.34 -10.78 -4.33
C SER A 90 -9.40 -12.24 -4.73
N ALA A 91 -10.37 -12.96 -4.17
CA ALA A 91 -10.66 -14.34 -4.57
C ALA A 91 -11.58 -14.40 -5.79
N VAL A 92 -12.14 -13.26 -6.21
CA VAL A 92 -13.06 -13.19 -7.33
C VAL A 92 -12.46 -12.33 -8.43
N ARG A 93 -13.02 -12.49 -9.64
CA ARG A 93 -12.54 -11.73 -10.79
C ARG A 93 -12.76 -10.23 -10.57
N MET A 94 -11.76 -9.44 -10.94
CA MET A 94 -11.85 -8.00 -10.82
C MET A 94 -12.68 -7.38 -11.94
N SER A 95 -13.47 -6.37 -11.58
CA SER A 95 -14.21 -5.57 -12.53
C SER A 95 -13.27 -4.61 -13.25
N PRO A 96 -13.24 -4.62 -14.61
CA PRO A 96 -12.42 -3.62 -15.31
C PRO A 96 -12.80 -2.19 -14.98
N ARG A 97 -14.08 -1.94 -14.68
CA ARG A 97 -14.53 -0.60 -14.30
C ARG A 97 -13.85 -0.13 -13.02
N ARG A 98 -13.76 -1.01 -12.00
CA ARG A 98 -13.14 -0.65 -10.72
C ARG A 98 -11.65 -0.43 -10.88
N LEU A 99 -11.00 -1.27 -11.70
CA LEU A 99 -9.59 -1.09 -11.96
C LEU A 99 -9.32 0.23 -12.67
N ALA A 100 -10.19 0.61 -13.61
CA ALA A 100 -10.03 1.88 -14.32
C ALA A 100 -10.30 3.07 -13.40
N GLU A 101 -11.25 2.93 -12.49
CA GLU A 101 -11.62 4.02 -11.59
C GLU A 101 -10.52 4.34 -10.59
N PHE A 102 -9.94 3.32 -9.96
CA PHE A 102 -8.98 3.53 -8.88
C PHE A 102 -7.52 3.37 -9.29
N ARG A 103 -7.27 2.67 -10.39
CA ARG A 103 -5.93 2.50 -10.95
C ARG A 103 -4.90 2.02 -9.92
N PRO A 104 -5.15 0.86 -9.29
CA PRO A 104 -4.18 0.31 -8.34
C PRO A 104 -2.91 -0.12 -9.05
N LEU A 105 -1.80 -0.17 -8.31
CA LEU A 105 -0.52 -0.62 -8.84
C LEU A 105 -0.59 -2.07 -9.31
N ALA A 106 -1.30 -2.90 -8.60
CA ALA A 106 -1.37 -4.32 -8.92
C ALA A 106 -2.63 -4.95 -8.38
N TYR A 107 -3.02 -6.05 -8.99
CA TYR A 107 -4.09 -6.91 -8.53
C TYR A 107 -3.50 -8.32 -8.41
N LEU A 108 -3.67 -8.92 -7.24
CA LEU A 108 -3.21 -10.28 -6.97
C LEU A 108 -4.41 -11.16 -6.66
N PRO A 109 -4.74 -12.12 -7.56
CA PRO A 109 -5.82 -13.06 -7.26
C PRO A 109 -5.40 -14.02 -6.15
N LYS A 110 -6.32 -14.35 -5.26
CA LYS A 110 -6.07 -15.32 -4.20
C LYS A 110 -6.30 -16.74 -4.73
N PRO A 111 -5.44 -17.69 -4.41
CA PRO A 111 -4.16 -17.54 -3.68
C PRO A 111 -3.09 -16.91 -4.57
N PHE A 112 -2.18 -16.18 -3.96
CA PHE A 112 -1.10 -15.52 -4.70
C PHE A 112 0.26 -15.94 -4.11
N PRO A 113 1.33 -15.90 -4.93
CA PRO A 113 2.66 -16.16 -4.38
C PRO A 113 3.10 -14.97 -3.54
N ILE A 114 3.59 -15.26 -2.34
CA ILE A 114 3.99 -14.21 -1.41
C ILE A 114 5.11 -13.36 -2.01
N GLU A 115 5.96 -13.94 -2.84
CA GLU A 115 7.06 -13.19 -3.47
C GLU A 115 6.57 -12.05 -4.34
N ALA A 116 5.40 -12.19 -4.95
CA ALA A 116 4.84 -11.10 -5.76
C ALA A 116 4.54 -9.89 -4.88
N LEU A 117 3.99 -10.12 -3.70
CA LEU A 117 3.69 -9.05 -2.78
C LEU A 117 4.96 -8.47 -2.17
N LEU A 118 5.92 -9.31 -1.83
CA LEU A 118 7.20 -8.84 -1.27
C LEU A 118 7.94 -7.96 -2.27
N ARG A 119 7.85 -8.26 -3.56
CA ARG A 119 8.48 -7.43 -4.58
C ARG A 119 7.84 -6.05 -4.63
N LEU A 120 6.52 -6.00 -4.59
CA LEU A 120 5.80 -4.72 -4.62
C LEU A 120 6.13 -3.89 -3.39
N ALA A 121 6.29 -4.53 -2.24
CA ALA A 121 6.68 -3.84 -1.02
C ALA A 121 8.11 -3.30 -1.12
N ALA A 122 9.02 -4.08 -1.70
CA ALA A 122 10.40 -3.63 -1.90
C ALA A 122 10.44 -2.42 -2.82
N GLU A 123 9.62 -2.41 -3.87
CA GLU A 123 9.54 -1.27 -4.77
C GLU A 123 9.01 -0.03 -4.05
N ALA A 124 8.05 -0.21 -3.16
CA ALA A 124 7.53 0.90 -2.37
C ALA A 124 8.62 1.48 -1.46
N ALA A 125 9.44 0.62 -0.86
CA ALA A 125 10.55 1.07 -0.04
C ALA A 125 11.58 1.83 -0.86
N LEU A 126 11.85 1.37 -2.08
CA LEU A 126 12.79 2.07 -2.97
C LEU A 126 12.26 3.47 -3.33
N ARG A 127 10.98 3.58 -3.63
CA ARG A 127 10.39 4.90 -3.93
C ARG A 127 10.51 5.85 -2.73
N ARG A 128 10.20 5.34 -1.53
CA ARG A 128 10.29 6.13 -0.31
C ARG A 128 11.73 6.61 -0.07
N ASN A 129 12.69 5.71 -0.21
CA ASN A 129 14.10 6.06 0.04
C ASN A 129 14.65 6.97 -1.02
N ALA A 130 14.23 6.82 -2.27
CA ALA A 130 14.65 7.71 -3.34
C ALA A 130 14.15 9.14 -3.10
N ALA A 131 12.88 9.27 -2.69
CA ALA A 131 12.32 10.59 -2.40
C ALA A 131 13.04 11.25 -1.23
N SER A 132 13.30 10.49 -0.16
CA SER A 132 14.05 11.01 1.01
C SER A 132 15.46 11.41 0.62
N GLY A 133 16.12 10.57 -0.20
CA GLY A 133 17.47 10.87 -0.65
C GLY A 133 17.53 12.12 -1.50
N SER A 134 16.55 12.29 -2.39
CA SER A 134 16.48 13.50 -3.22
C SER A 134 16.31 14.74 -2.37
N GLU A 135 15.42 14.69 -1.40
CA GLU A 135 15.20 15.82 -0.51
C GLU A 135 16.43 16.13 0.30
N SER A 136 17.09 15.11 0.81
CA SER A 136 18.33 15.29 1.56
C SER A 136 19.41 15.91 0.70
N GLY A 137 19.52 15.45 -0.53
CA GLY A 137 20.50 16.01 -1.46
C GLY A 137 20.29 17.48 -1.72
N GLU A 138 19.04 17.87 -1.90
CA GLU A 138 18.71 19.27 -2.09
C GLU A 138 19.01 20.10 -0.86
N ALA A 139 18.69 19.56 0.30
CA ALA A 139 18.93 20.26 1.54
C ALA A 139 20.41 20.49 1.78
N VAL A 140 21.24 19.53 1.42
CA VAL A 140 22.68 19.67 1.50
C VAL A 140 23.17 20.71 0.50
N GLY A 141 22.48 20.87 -0.50
CA GLY A 141 22.72 21.90 -1.45
C GLY A 141 23.91 21.70 -2.21
N SER A 142 24.06 21.43 -2.60
CA SER A 142 24.66 21.47 -3.18
C SER A 142 25.41 20.63 -3.68
N GLN A 143 25.45 20.33 -3.49
CA GLN A 143 25.91 19.72 -3.71
C GLN A 143 26.24 19.19 -4.39
N THR A 144 26.68 19.10 -4.52
CA THR A 144 26.93 18.63 -5.12
C THR A 144 26.81 17.64 -5.57
N PHE A 145 26.43 17.27 -5.66
CA PHE A 145 26.19 16.33 -6.01
C PHE A 145 25.96 16.11 -6.92
N THR A 146 26.04 16.44 -7.24
CA THR A 146 25.64 16.35 -7.87
C THR A 146 25.22 15.93 -8.55
N ALA A 147 25.21 16.10 -8.72
CA ALA A 147 24.65 15.78 -9.36
C ALA A 147 23.93 15.03 -9.86
#